data_53004e3e493f3f541d93541911bf6bd0
#
_entry.id   53004e3e493f3f541d93541911bf6bd0
#
_cell.length_a   1.000
_cell.length_b   1.000
_cell.length_c   1.000
_cell.angle_alpha   90.00
_cell.angle_beta   90.00
_cell.angle_gamma   90.00
#
_symmetry.space_group_name_H-M   'P 1'
#
loop_
_entity.id
_entity.type
_entity.pdbx_description
1 polymer ?
#
loop_
_entity_poly.entity_id
_entity_poly.type
_entity_poly.pdbx_seq_one_letter_code
_entity_poly.pdbx_strand_id
1 'polypeptide(L)'
;AKVGIIKVNMKGTDHKLERQVEVLRLITPTVEKMMNRHVEKRKLWFSSDFLPSNEKSSPEDDRILTEARKHAQTIPDSVRASLVMNTITEEGLPHFHRFIAFHLGDEPVWRRWNFMWTAEEDRHGNVLRDYIRDTRLFDFRKVEQLQYEFIEAGFDPFDTRSPYQTLVYTSLQE
;
A
#
# COMPACT_ATOMS: atom_id res chain seq x y z
N ALA A 1 -20.89 32.68 -14.70
CA ALA A 1 -20.00 31.69 -15.30
C ALA A 1 -20.84 30.47 -15.66
N LYS A 2 -20.98 30.13 -16.95
CA LYS A 2 -21.71 28.93 -17.43
C LYS A 2 -20.80 27.72 -17.17
N VAL A 3 -21.22 26.82 -16.29
CA VAL A 3 -20.61 25.49 -16.15
C VAL A 3 -20.93 24.69 -17.40
N GLY A 4 -19.93 24.45 -18.24
CA GLY A 4 -20.08 23.62 -19.43
C GLY A 4 -20.28 22.16 -19.00
N ILE A 5 -21.46 21.63 -19.25
CA ILE A 5 -21.74 20.19 -19.09
C ILE A 5 -21.00 19.48 -20.22
N ILE A 6 -19.92 18.80 -19.90
CA ILE A 6 -19.23 17.91 -20.82
C ILE A 6 -20.17 16.73 -21.10
N LYS A 7 -20.76 16.70 -22.30
CA LYS A 7 -21.50 15.51 -22.80
C LYS A 7 -20.49 14.40 -23.04
N VAL A 8 -20.30 13.53 -22.07
CA VAL A 8 -19.55 12.28 -22.25
C VAL A 8 -20.36 11.39 -23.20
N ASN A 9 -19.70 10.89 -24.23
CA ASN A 9 -20.32 10.00 -25.22
C ASN A 9 -20.52 8.62 -24.58
N MET A 10 -21.68 8.40 -23.94
CA MET A 10 -21.97 7.25 -23.06
C MET A 10 -22.01 5.90 -23.78
N LYS A 11 -22.23 5.83 -25.09
CA LYS A 11 -22.41 4.56 -25.81
C LYS A 11 -21.14 3.71 -25.95
N GLY A 12 -19.96 4.30 -26.02
CA GLY A 12 -18.69 3.56 -26.11
C GLY A 12 -18.10 3.18 -24.74
N THR A 13 -18.47 3.92 -23.70
CA THR A 13 -18.02 3.71 -22.32
C THR A 13 -18.78 2.55 -21.66
N ASP A 14 -20.04 2.35 -21.99
CA ASP A 14 -20.87 1.26 -21.45
C ASP A 14 -20.32 -0.13 -21.82
N HIS A 15 -20.03 -0.37 -23.10
CA HIS A 15 -19.50 -1.67 -23.55
C HIS A 15 -18.11 -2.01 -22.95
N LYS A 16 -17.28 -1.02 -22.71
CA LYS A 16 -15.97 -1.25 -22.09
C LYS A 16 -16.14 -1.64 -20.63
N LEU A 17 -17.03 -0.96 -19.91
CA LEU A 17 -17.33 -1.23 -18.50
C LEU A 17 -18.00 -2.61 -18.32
N GLU A 18 -18.96 -2.95 -19.19
CA GLU A 18 -19.62 -4.26 -19.19
C GLU A 18 -18.61 -5.40 -19.36
N ARG A 19 -17.67 -5.29 -20.32
CA ARG A 19 -16.61 -6.28 -20.53
C ARG A 19 -15.68 -6.41 -19.30
N GLN A 20 -15.34 -5.29 -18.67
CA GLN A 20 -14.51 -5.31 -17.46
C GLN A 20 -15.20 -6.05 -16.32
N VAL A 21 -16.48 -5.77 -16.09
CA VAL A 21 -17.31 -6.46 -15.09
C VAL A 21 -17.43 -7.94 -15.41
N GLU A 22 -17.64 -8.30 -16.68
CA GLU A 22 -17.74 -9.70 -17.11
C GLU A 22 -16.44 -10.47 -16.79
N VAL A 23 -15.30 -9.91 -17.12
CA VAL A 23 -14.02 -10.58 -16.85
C VAL A 23 -13.73 -10.67 -15.35
N LEU A 24 -13.99 -9.64 -14.57
CA LEU A 24 -13.87 -9.73 -13.11
C LEU A 24 -14.74 -10.88 -12.56
N ARG A 25 -15.98 -11.02 -13.06
CA ARG A 25 -16.86 -12.15 -12.69
C ARG A 25 -16.27 -13.50 -13.09
N LEU A 26 -15.71 -13.63 -14.29
CA LEU A 26 -15.10 -14.88 -14.75
C LEU A 26 -13.92 -15.33 -13.91
N ILE A 27 -13.08 -14.40 -13.44
CA ILE A 27 -11.91 -14.74 -12.63
C ILE A 27 -12.21 -14.81 -11.12
N THR A 28 -13.34 -14.29 -10.66
CA THR A 28 -13.75 -14.30 -9.23
C THR A 28 -13.58 -15.66 -8.54
N PRO A 29 -14.02 -16.82 -9.08
CA PRO A 29 -13.83 -18.11 -8.41
C PRO A 29 -12.36 -18.50 -8.24
N THR A 30 -11.51 -18.11 -9.19
CA THR A 30 -10.06 -18.34 -9.11
C THR A 30 -9.44 -17.48 -8.03
N VAL A 31 -9.81 -16.21 -7.99
CA VAL A 31 -9.33 -15.25 -6.97
C VAL A 31 -9.73 -15.74 -5.58
N GLU A 32 -10.98 -16.15 -5.38
CA GLU A 32 -11.45 -16.68 -4.09
C GLU A 32 -10.64 -17.90 -3.64
N LYS A 33 -10.38 -18.83 -4.55
CA LYS A 33 -9.52 -20.00 -4.27
C LYS A 33 -8.11 -19.60 -3.89
N MET A 34 -7.52 -18.62 -4.60
CA MET A 34 -6.18 -18.14 -4.31
C MET A 34 -6.13 -17.44 -2.94
N MET A 35 -7.11 -16.61 -2.62
CA MET A 35 -7.22 -15.95 -1.31
C MET A 35 -7.31 -16.96 -0.17
N ASN A 36 -8.16 -17.97 -0.29
CA ASN A 36 -8.31 -19.01 0.73
C ASN A 36 -6.98 -19.75 0.94
N ARG A 37 -6.30 -20.12 -0.16
CA ARG A 37 -4.97 -20.73 -0.08
C ARG A 37 -3.93 -19.82 0.56
N HIS A 38 -3.98 -18.52 0.28
CA HIS A 38 -3.09 -17.53 0.90
C HIS A 38 -3.33 -17.50 2.40
N VAL A 39 -4.57 -17.35 2.85
CA VAL A 39 -4.94 -17.30 4.28
C VAL A 39 -4.50 -18.57 5.01
N GLU A 40 -4.61 -19.75 4.39
CA GLU A 40 -4.17 -21.03 4.98
C GLU A 40 -2.64 -21.12 5.14
N LYS A 41 -1.87 -20.49 4.23
CA LYS A 41 -0.41 -20.66 4.16
C LYS A 41 0.39 -19.49 4.69
N ARG A 42 -0.21 -18.29 4.75
CA ARG A 42 0.51 -17.08 5.19
C ARG A 42 0.98 -17.23 6.64
N LYS A 43 2.15 -16.71 6.89
CA LYS A 43 2.63 -16.46 8.25
C LYS A 43 2.49 -14.96 8.50
N LEU A 44 1.64 -14.59 9.44
CA LEU A 44 1.53 -13.20 9.87
C LEU A 44 2.81 -12.81 10.59
N TRP A 45 3.30 -11.63 10.27
CA TRP A 45 4.41 -10.98 10.94
C TRP A 45 4.05 -9.53 11.21
N PHE A 46 4.69 -8.91 12.17
CA PHE A 46 4.45 -7.53 12.57
C PHE A 46 5.79 -6.82 12.78
N SER A 47 5.79 -5.49 12.75
CA SER A 47 6.98 -4.68 13.00
C SER A 47 7.68 -5.07 14.31
N SER A 48 6.91 -5.40 15.34
CA SER A 48 7.41 -5.85 16.64
C SER A 48 8.15 -7.20 16.64
N ASP A 49 8.06 -7.98 15.54
CA ASP A 49 8.84 -9.21 15.39
C ASP A 49 10.32 -8.91 15.01
N PHE A 50 10.59 -7.70 14.55
CA PHE A 50 11.90 -7.27 14.02
C PHE A 50 12.55 -6.17 14.85
N LEU A 51 11.76 -5.37 15.54
CA LEU A 51 12.21 -4.22 16.30
C LEU A 51 11.67 -4.30 17.74
N PRO A 52 12.44 -3.87 18.73
CA PRO A 52 11.93 -3.80 20.10
C PRO A 52 10.70 -2.90 20.18
N SER A 53 9.59 -3.46 20.67
CA SER A 53 8.28 -2.77 20.77
C SER A 53 7.77 -2.72 22.21
N ASN A 54 8.64 -2.87 23.19
CA ASN A 54 8.24 -3.16 24.55
C ASN A 54 7.80 -1.91 25.33
N GLU A 55 6.78 -2.07 26.15
CA GLU A 55 6.36 -1.06 27.11
C GLU A 55 7.49 -0.69 28.11
N LYS A 56 8.40 -1.62 28.36
CA LYS A 56 9.58 -1.41 29.20
C LYS A 56 10.83 -1.75 28.40
N SER A 57 11.68 -0.74 28.18
CA SER A 57 13.00 -0.94 27.60
C SER A 57 13.82 -1.88 28.49
N SER A 58 14.42 -2.90 27.86
CA SER A 58 15.38 -3.78 28.52
C SER A 58 16.80 -3.42 28.09
N PRO A 59 17.85 -3.76 28.84
CA PRO A 59 19.23 -3.59 28.38
C PRO A 59 19.54 -4.27 27.06
N GLU A 60 18.84 -5.37 26.75
CA GLU A 60 18.96 -6.07 25.47
C GLU A 60 18.33 -5.26 24.33
N ASP A 61 17.14 -4.66 24.53
CA ASP A 61 16.50 -3.79 23.57
C ASP A 61 17.38 -2.58 23.23
N ASP A 62 17.99 -1.97 24.24
CA ASP A 62 18.90 -0.84 24.08
C ASP A 62 20.14 -1.24 23.27
N ARG A 63 20.66 -2.45 23.47
CA ARG A 63 21.76 -3.01 22.69
C ARG A 63 21.36 -3.21 21.24
N ILE A 64 20.21 -3.84 20.98
CA ILE A 64 19.68 -4.09 19.64
C ILE A 64 19.49 -2.75 18.89
N LEU A 65 18.86 -1.77 19.51
CA LEU A 65 18.66 -0.45 18.89
C LEU A 65 19.98 0.28 18.65
N THR A 66 20.94 0.15 19.54
CA THR A 66 22.27 0.76 19.37
C THR A 66 22.99 0.18 18.15
N GLU A 67 22.98 -1.14 18.01
CA GLU A 67 23.58 -1.81 16.84
C GLU A 67 22.82 -1.47 15.54
N ALA A 68 21.50 -1.47 15.57
CA ALA A 68 20.69 -1.05 14.41
C ALA A 68 21.01 0.36 13.97
N ARG A 69 21.17 1.31 14.90
CA ARG A 69 21.57 2.71 14.61
C ARG A 69 22.95 2.80 13.99
N LYS A 70 23.93 2.06 14.52
CA LYS A 70 25.27 2.02 13.92
C LYS A 70 25.23 1.48 12.48
N HIS A 71 24.53 0.37 12.27
CA HIS A 71 24.36 -0.21 10.95
C HIS A 71 23.66 0.75 9.99
N ALA A 72 22.59 1.41 10.43
CA ALA A 72 21.85 2.38 9.62
C ALA A 72 22.72 3.55 9.12
N GLN A 73 23.74 3.97 9.87
CA GLN A 73 24.68 5.02 9.43
C GLN A 73 25.58 4.57 8.25
N THR A 74 25.72 3.30 8.03
CA THR A 74 26.54 2.75 6.92
C THR A 74 25.74 2.56 5.63
N ILE A 75 24.43 2.76 5.65
CA ILE A 75 23.55 2.60 4.49
C ILE A 75 23.87 3.68 3.45
N PRO A 76 24.15 3.30 2.18
CA PRO A 76 24.41 4.24 1.10
C PRO A 76 23.22 5.18 0.83
N ASP A 77 23.50 6.42 0.37
CA ASP A 77 22.47 7.41 0.12
C ASP A 77 21.40 6.96 -0.90
N SER A 78 21.78 6.16 -1.90
CA SER A 78 20.83 5.58 -2.85
C SER A 78 19.80 4.67 -2.17
N VAL A 79 20.27 3.83 -1.21
CA VAL A 79 19.37 2.96 -0.43
C VAL A 79 18.53 3.77 0.54
N ARG A 80 19.11 4.82 1.16
CA ARG A 80 18.34 5.75 2.01
C ARG A 80 17.21 6.42 1.23
N ALA A 81 17.50 6.90 0.00
CA ALA A 81 16.48 7.50 -0.86
C ALA A 81 15.35 6.50 -1.19
N SER A 82 15.69 5.26 -1.52
CA SER A 82 14.71 4.20 -1.75
C SER A 82 13.87 3.90 -0.52
N LEU A 83 14.49 3.83 0.67
CA LEU A 83 13.76 3.59 1.92
C LEU A 83 12.73 4.69 2.22
N VAL A 84 13.10 5.96 2.05
CA VAL A 84 12.17 7.08 2.26
C VAL A 84 11.04 7.03 1.24
N MET A 85 11.35 6.79 -0.03
CA MET A 85 10.34 6.69 -1.08
C MET A 85 9.35 5.55 -0.78
N ASN A 86 9.86 4.35 -0.47
CA ASN A 86 9.01 3.21 -0.15
C ASN A 86 8.14 3.50 1.07
N THR A 87 8.70 4.07 2.14
CA THR A 87 7.91 4.43 3.33
C THR A 87 6.76 5.36 2.99
N ILE A 88 7.01 6.42 2.20
CA ILE A 88 5.96 7.37 1.82
C ILE A 88 4.91 6.69 0.92
N THR A 89 5.33 5.82 0.00
CA THR A 89 4.43 5.11 -0.91
C THR A 89 3.55 4.13 -0.14
N GLU A 90 4.11 3.32 0.75
CA GLU A 90 3.36 2.37 1.59
C GLU A 90 2.34 3.08 2.49
N GLU A 91 2.71 4.22 3.05
CA GLU A 91 1.79 5.01 3.86
C GLU A 91 0.74 5.77 3.05
N GLY A 92 0.83 5.77 1.70
CA GLY A 92 -0.23 6.21 0.78
C GLY A 92 -1.40 5.24 0.66
N LEU A 93 -1.43 4.20 1.47
CA LEU A 93 -2.41 3.12 1.48
C LEU A 93 -3.88 3.55 1.41
N PRO A 94 -4.35 4.63 2.08
CA PRO A 94 -5.74 5.09 1.93
C PRO A 94 -6.13 5.43 0.48
N HIS A 95 -5.20 5.96 -0.30
CA HIS A 95 -5.43 6.29 -1.70
C HIS A 95 -5.42 5.04 -2.58
N PHE A 96 -4.47 4.11 -2.34
CA PHE A 96 -4.42 2.82 -3.04
C PHE A 96 -5.65 1.98 -2.76
N HIS A 97 -6.09 1.90 -1.51
CA HIS A 97 -7.32 1.19 -1.13
C HIS A 97 -8.54 1.73 -1.91
N ARG A 98 -8.71 3.05 -1.93
CA ARG A 98 -9.79 3.71 -2.66
C ARG A 98 -9.69 3.47 -4.16
N PHE A 99 -8.50 3.58 -4.72
CA PHE A 99 -8.22 3.36 -6.14
C PHE A 99 -8.57 1.93 -6.56
N ILE A 100 -8.15 0.94 -5.81
CA ILE A 100 -8.45 -0.46 -6.05
C ILE A 100 -9.96 -0.73 -5.95
N ALA A 101 -10.62 -0.22 -4.92
CA ALA A 101 -12.08 -0.34 -4.76
C ALA A 101 -12.83 0.25 -5.95
N PHE A 102 -12.38 1.38 -6.49
CA PHE A 102 -12.98 1.99 -7.67
C PHE A 102 -12.84 1.11 -8.93
N HIS A 103 -11.70 0.48 -9.13
CA HIS A 103 -11.44 -0.34 -10.34
C HIS A 103 -11.98 -1.76 -10.26
N LEU A 104 -11.99 -2.39 -9.09
CA LEU A 104 -12.44 -3.76 -8.91
C LEU A 104 -13.92 -3.88 -8.52
N GLY A 105 -14.52 -2.77 -8.07
CA GLY A 105 -15.92 -2.73 -7.64
C GLY A 105 -16.13 -3.30 -6.24
N ASP A 106 -17.40 -3.41 -5.85
CA ASP A 106 -17.84 -3.77 -4.50
C ASP A 106 -18.45 -5.20 -4.42
N GLU A 107 -18.16 -6.04 -5.39
CA GLU A 107 -18.55 -7.45 -5.35
C GLU A 107 -17.86 -8.13 -4.16
N PRO A 108 -18.54 -9.02 -3.39
CA PRO A 108 -18.05 -9.52 -2.10
C PRO A 108 -16.63 -10.10 -2.10
N VAL A 109 -16.24 -10.84 -3.15
CA VAL A 109 -14.91 -11.44 -3.25
C VAL A 109 -13.84 -10.36 -3.45
N TRP A 110 -14.08 -9.39 -4.33
CA TRP A 110 -13.16 -8.31 -4.62
C TRP A 110 -13.01 -7.34 -3.46
N ARG A 111 -14.12 -7.05 -2.75
CA ARG A 111 -14.09 -6.26 -1.52
C ARG A 111 -13.27 -6.96 -0.43
N ARG A 112 -13.49 -8.27 -0.23
CA ARG A 112 -12.70 -9.08 0.72
C ARG A 112 -11.22 -9.08 0.33
N TRP A 113 -10.92 -9.23 -0.95
CA TRP A 113 -9.54 -9.16 -1.46
C TRP A 113 -8.89 -7.81 -1.13
N ASN A 114 -9.57 -6.71 -1.42
CA ASN A 114 -9.05 -5.37 -1.17
C ASN A 114 -8.77 -5.14 0.33
N PHE A 115 -9.67 -5.56 1.22
CA PHE A 115 -9.44 -5.44 2.67
C PHE A 115 -8.29 -6.31 3.15
N MET A 116 -8.15 -7.53 2.62
CA MET A 116 -7.05 -8.42 2.95
C MET A 116 -5.72 -7.85 2.47
N TRP A 117 -5.66 -7.40 1.23
CA TRP A 117 -4.49 -6.73 0.66
C TRP A 117 -4.12 -5.48 1.48
N THR A 118 -5.05 -4.61 1.77
CA THR A 118 -4.83 -3.41 2.59
C THR A 118 -4.22 -3.75 3.97
N ALA A 119 -4.70 -4.82 4.61
CA ALA A 119 -4.17 -5.25 5.90
C ALA A 119 -2.76 -5.88 5.79
N GLU A 120 -2.41 -6.44 4.64
CA GLU A 120 -1.04 -6.92 4.38
C GLU A 120 -0.08 -5.75 4.15
N GLU A 121 -0.48 -4.76 3.33
CA GLU A 121 0.33 -3.58 3.00
C GLU A 121 0.54 -2.65 4.22
N ASP A 122 -0.46 -2.50 5.09
CA ASP A 122 -0.31 -1.72 6.32
C ASP A 122 0.89 -2.18 7.17
N ARG A 123 1.21 -3.47 7.13
CA ARG A 123 2.38 -4.00 7.85
C ARG A 123 3.71 -3.59 7.20
N HIS A 124 3.72 -3.45 5.86
CA HIS A 124 4.91 -2.99 5.13
C HIS A 124 5.22 -1.54 5.51
N GLY A 125 4.22 -0.65 5.49
CA GLY A 125 4.37 0.73 5.94
C GLY A 125 4.83 0.82 7.39
N ASN A 126 4.21 0.05 8.28
CA ASN A 126 4.53 0.06 9.71
C ASN A 126 5.98 -0.35 9.98
N VAL A 127 6.49 -1.43 9.36
CA VAL A 127 7.88 -1.86 9.60
C VAL A 127 8.91 -0.87 9.07
N LEU A 128 8.67 -0.28 7.91
CA LEU A 128 9.55 0.74 7.35
C LEU A 128 9.56 2.01 8.20
N ARG A 129 8.39 2.48 8.63
CA ARG A 129 8.24 3.64 9.50
C ARG A 129 8.94 3.43 10.84
N ASP A 130 8.69 2.29 11.49
CA ASP A 130 9.29 1.97 12.77
C ASP A 130 10.82 1.85 12.66
N TYR A 131 11.32 1.21 11.59
CA TYR A 131 12.75 1.13 11.32
C TYR A 131 13.39 2.53 11.18
N ILE A 132 12.82 3.41 10.37
CA ILE A 132 13.32 4.78 10.16
C ILE A 132 13.33 5.56 11.48
N ARG A 133 12.25 5.48 12.26
CA ARG A 133 12.12 6.15 13.55
C ARG A 133 13.17 5.66 14.54
N ASP A 134 13.26 4.35 14.73
CA ASP A 134 14.05 3.74 15.81
C ASP A 134 15.55 3.77 15.51
N THR A 135 15.92 3.65 14.24
CA THR A 135 17.32 3.78 13.82
C THR A 135 17.79 5.22 13.72
N ARG A 136 16.89 6.19 13.75
CA ARG A 136 17.20 7.62 13.55
C ARG A 136 17.93 7.86 12.23
N LEU A 137 17.55 7.10 11.20
CA LEU A 137 18.18 7.16 9.88
C LEU A 137 17.97 8.51 9.22
N PHE A 138 16.82 9.15 9.48
CA PHE A 138 16.43 10.46 8.98
C PHE A 138 15.91 11.35 10.10
N ASP A 139 15.76 12.64 9.81
CA ASP A 139 14.92 13.54 10.60
C ASP A 139 13.44 13.09 10.46
N PHE A 140 12.97 12.36 11.44
CA PHE A 140 11.65 11.72 11.41
C PHE A 140 10.51 12.74 11.24
N ARG A 141 10.65 13.94 11.80
CA ARG A 141 9.67 15.02 11.62
C ARG A 141 9.52 15.41 10.14
N LYS A 142 10.63 15.42 9.39
CA LYS A 142 10.56 15.70 7.95
C LYS A 142 9.89 14.56 7.18
N VAL A 143 10.12 13.32 7.58
CA VAL A 143 9.42 12.17 7.00
C VAL A 143 7.91 12.28 7.22
N GLU A 144 7.47 12.63 8.44
CA GLU A 144 6.06 12.84 8.75
C GLU A 144 5.43 13.99 7.96
N GLN A 145 6.17 15.07 7.74
CA GLN A 145 5.72 16.19 6.90
C GLN A 145 5.54 15.77 5.44
N LEU A 146 6.52 15.08 4.86
CA LEU A 146 6.44 14.55 3.50
C LEU A 146 5.28 13.58 3.31
N GLN A 147 5.05 12.71 4.29
CA GLN A 147 3.92 11.79 4.30
C GLN A 147 2.59 12.54 4.32
N TYR A 148 2.47 13.54 5.18
CA TYR A 148 1.27 14.37 5.23
C TYR A 148 0.99 15.03 3.88
N GLU A 149 2.01 15.68 3.28
CA GLU A 149 1.89 16.33 1.98
C GLU A 149 1.50 15.35 0.87
N PHE A 150 2.07 14.14 0.88
CA PHE A 150 1.76 13.09 -0.08
C PHE A 150 0.30 12.61 0.03
N ILE A 151 -0.19 12.40 1.25
CA ILE A 151 -1.57 12.00 1.49
C ILE A 151 -2.54 13.16 1.16
N GLU A 152 -2.19 14.39 1.52
CA GLU A 152 -3.02 15.57 1.23
C GLU A 152 -3.14 15.83 -0.28
N ALA A 153 -2.08 15.61 -1.05
CA ALA A 153 -2.09 15.73 -2.50
C ALA A 153 -3.06 14.74 -3.17
N GLY A 154 -3.18 13.55 -2.60
CA GLY A 154 -4.10 12.53 -3.07
C GLY A 154 -3.72 11.91 -4.41
N PHE A 155 -4.49 10.91 -4.83
CA PHE A 155 -4.43 10.31 -6.16
C PHE A 155 -5.63 10.73 -6.99
N ASP A 156 -5.46 10.86 -8.31
CA ASP A 156 -6.59 11.05 -9.21
C ASP A 156 -7.50 9.80 -9.18
N PRO A 157 -8.73 9.92 -8.66
CA PRO A 157 -9.65 8.78 -8.60
C PRO A 157 -10.21 8.38 -9.96
N PHE A 158 -10.05 9.23 -10.98
CA PHE A 158 -10.56 9.04 -12.35
C PHE A 158 -9.48 8.52 -13.29
N ASP A 159 -8.47 7.86 -12.75
CA ASP A 159 -7.46 7.16 -13.53
C ASP A 159 -8.12 6.26 -14.59
N THR A 160 -7.65 6.38 -15.82
CA THR A 160 -8.21 5.67 -16.99
C THR A 160 -7.77 4.21 -17.09
N ARG A 161 -6.98 3.72 -16.14
CA ARG A 161 -6.54 2.32 -16.14
C ARG A 161 -7.72 1.36 -16.08
N SER A 162 -7.57 0.24 -16.74
CA SER A 162 -8.52 -0.87 -16.62
C SER A 162 -8.24 -1.67 -15.34
N PRO A 163 -9.18 -2.49 -14.83
CA PRO A 163 -8.93 -3.39 -13.72
C PRO A 163 -7.69 -4.28 -13.91
N TYR A 164 -7.42 -4.72 -15.15
CA TYR A 164 -6.22 -5.52 -15.44
C TYR A 164 -4.93 -4.74 -15.27
N GLN A 165 -4.90 -3.50 -15.76
CA GLN A 165 -3.74 -2.63 -15.58
C GLN A 165 -3.52 -2.31 -14.11
N THR A 166 -4.59 -2.18 -13.33
CA THR A 166 -4.52 -2.00 -11.87
C THR A 166 -3.91 -3.23 -11.19
N LEU A 167 -4.39 -4.44 -11.52
CA LEU A 167 -3.84 -5.69 -10.97
C LEU A 167 -2.38 -5.92 -11.37
N VAL A 168 -2.01 -5.63 -12.62
CA VAL A 168 -0.60 -5.72 -13.06
C VAL A 168 0.26 -4.69 -12.33
N TYR A 169 -0.23 -3.46 -12.18
CA TYR A 169 0.48 -2.42 -11.46
C TYR A 169 0.75 -2.82 -10.00
N THR A 170 -0.28 -3.27 -9.27
CA THR A 170 -0.12 -3.73 -7.88
C THR A 170 0.82 -4.91 -7.77
N SER A 171 0.83 -5.84 -8.74
CA SER A 171 1.74 -7.01 -8.75
C SER A 171 3.21 -6.67 -9.06
N LEU A 172 3.49 -5.53 -9.69
CA LEU A 172 4.85 -5.10 -10.04
C LEU A 172 5.42 -4.06 -9.08
N GLN A 173 4.58 -3.50 -8.22
CA GLN A 173 4.99 -2.54 -7.21
C GLN A 173 5.68 -3.24 -6.02
N GLU A 174 5.28 -4.49 -5.74
CA GLU A 174 5.91 -5.38 -4.78
C GLU A 174 7.29 -5.85 -5.30
#